data_e0ea911a347a5aee4ad84a522be8bd95
#
_entry.id   e0ea911a347a5aee4ad84a522be8bd95
#
_cell.length_a   1.000
_cell.length_b   1.000
_cell.length_c   1.000
_cell.angle_alpha   90.00
_cell.angle_beta   90.00
_cell.angle_gamma   90.00
#
_symmetry.space_group_name_H-M   'P 1'
#
loop_
_entity.id
_entity.type
_entity.pdbx_description
1 polymer ?
#
loop_
_entity_poly.entity_id
_entity_poly.type
_entity_poly.pdbx_seq_one_letter_code
_entity_poly.pdbx_strand_id
1 'polypeptide(L)'
;MIRCHGRLAELIRFLKWLPTGGVRNLADLDSDDCDAYLVHRRYHRDEHDTVVGERGPGTRRLAALIVTDLLNYRDLFTADRVPADLRPWGGATPTTIAEEGGRGQNKTPPVADEVFQPMLAAALHLVTVLGPHAVELARQLNADRAWSARAAGLKSATRVPLAEITAVLAGYEEAGRPLPLLPDHYVQDRLDAGWSPDDPLAPIAFGLLARHAGFRQFHTAWLPHLRAPVESTLTAVGAEKPFGRNAALVERADGKGLVPWTLPLHKLQATYLISTVRTAAILALAAITGMRASELMELQVGCRCPAEQYTPGLVRYRLASKLVKGQPLGGIRDEWVVIEPAYQAAALAEQLHDDPVDGAPLLGRFHIVSRYQWFRDWVNGPAGQRLGLAPIPDGHLNVRMLRRKLALELAFRPGGLLAAKIHLRHVSAATTEGYASRPGGAQAELLAEVSEHEQQRNLDLLWAEFRNYQQGIMPAGPGAYELTEFFAHIDGKAAAAVGEAAGSPRVQRSDREVLNLLSKRAKTLHLGTANFCWFTDPSRALCLKLAGTVHADRPLAGLCDSARCPQATHHPCHRPVWADHAARTKTFLGELGATRKAEKTRLQREHDRATRVLAEIDAAATKE
;
A
#
# COMPACT_ATOMS: atom_id res chain seq x y z
N MET A 1 -5.57 8.28 12.91
CA MET A 1 -5.00 8.17 14.27
C MET A 1 -3.60 8.77 14.40
N ILE A 2 -2.58 8.38 13.63
CA ILE A 2 -1.19 8.90 13.78
C ILE A 2 -1.10 10.45 13.72
N ARG A 3 -1.85 11.10 12.82
CA ARG A 3 -1.87 12.57 12.74
C ARG A 3 -2.49 13.23 13.97
N CYS A 4 -3.55 12.64 14.52
CA CYS A 4 -4.19 13.16 15.75
C CYS A 4 -3.25 13.00 16.95
N HIS A 5 -2.55 11.85 17.05
CA HIS A 5 -1.57 11.64 18.10
C HIS A 5 -0.41 12.64 18.02
N GLY A 6 0.12 12.93 16.83
CA GLY A 6 1.18 13.92 16.64
C GLY A 6 0.72 15.34 17.03
N ARG A 7 -0.51 15.73 16.67
CA ARG A 7 -1.10 17.01 17.09
C ARG A 7 -1.30 17.07 18.60
N LEU A 8 -1.87 16.03 19.19
CA LEU A 8 -2.07 15.96 20.64
C LEU A 8 -0.74 16.07 21.40
N ALA A 9 0.27 15.33 20.97
CA ALA A 9 1.60 15.39 21.57
C ALA A 9 2.22 16.79 21.48
N GLU A 10 2.03 17.49 20.36
CA GLU A 10 2.52 18.86 20.19
C GLU A 10 1.69 19.86 21.03
N LEU A 11 0.37 19.68 21.11
CA LEU A 11 -0.50 20.48 21.98
C LEU A 11 -0.07 20.34 23.45
N ILE A 12 0.19 19.14 23.91
CA ILE A 12 0.68 18.91 25.29
C ILE A 12 2.03 19.64 25.51
N ARG A 13 2.93 19.62 24.51
CA ARG A 13 4.20 20.37 24.61
C ARG A 13 3.97 21.88 24.69
N PHE A 14 3.07 22.41 23.87
CA PHE A 14 2.70 23.82 23.90
C PHE A 14 2.17 24.21 25.26
N LEU A 15 1.17 23.52 25.77
CA LEU A 15 0.57 23.79 27.07
C LEU A 15 1.56 23.67 28.25
N LYS A 16 2.53 22.77 28.15
CA LYS A 16 3.63 22.64 29.14
C LYS A 16 4.66 23.77 29.04
N TRP A 17 4.83 24.34 27.85
CA TRP A 17 5.79 25.39 27.61
C TRP A 17 5.25 26.78 28.03
N LEU A 18 3.95 27.05 27.87
CA LEU A 18 3.33 28.33 28.19
C LEU A 18 3.68 28.87 29.59
N PRO A 19 3.61 28.11 30.70
CA PRO A 19 4.00 28.59 32.02
C PRO A 19 5.47 29.00 32.12
N THR A 20 6.37 28.44 31.31
CA THR A 20 7.78 28.83 31.30
C THR A 20 8.00 30.22 30.68
N GLY A 21 7.09 30.64 29.78
CA GLY A 21 7.01 31.98 29.21
C GLY A 21 6.19 32.96 30.03
N GLY A 22 5.62 32.54 31.20
CA GLY A 22 4.82 33.39 32.07
C GLY A 22 3.30 33.35 31.78
N VAL A 23 2.87 32.69 30.72
CA VAL A 23 1.46 32.58 30.33
C VAL A 23 0.78 31.47 31.14
N ARG A 24 -0.22 31.78 31.95
CA ARG A 24 -0.92 30.83 32.81
C ARG A 24 -2.28 30.40 32.26
N ASN A 25 -2.94 31.26 31.51
CA ASN A 25 -4.25 30.99 30.90
C ASN A 25 -4.15 31.23 29.40
N LEU A 26 -4.93 30.49 28.61
CA LEU A 26 -5.02 30.70 27.16
C LEU A 26 -5.58 32.06 26.79
N ALA A 27 -6.36 32.67 27.69
CA ALA A 27 -6.91 34.01 27.52
C ALA A 27 -5.83 35.12 27.53
N ASP A 28 -4.66 34.85 28.11
CA ASP A 28 -3.54 35.79 28.21
C ASP A 28 -2.55 35.64 27.03
N LEU A 29 -2.80 34.69 26.12
CA LEU A 29 -1.92 34.37 24.98
C LEU A 29 -1.93 35.50 23.95
N ASP A 30 -0.75 35.97 23.57
CA ASP A 30 -0.57 36.97 22.52
C ASP A 30 0.22 36.47 21.31
N SER A 31 0.51 37.36 20.36
CA SER A 31 1.25 37.02 19.15
C SER A 31 2.74 36.77 19.42
N ASP A 32 3.31 37.47 20.40
CA ASP A 32 4.73 37.33 20.75
C ASP A 32 4.99 35.98 21.42
N ASP A 33 4.05 35.48 22.22
CA ASP A 33 4.09 34.13 22.79
C ASP A 33 4.05 33.05 21.69
N CYS A 34 3.22 33.28 20.66
CA CYS A 34 3.15 32.37 19.51
C CYS A 34 4.46 32.32 18.74
N ASP A 35 5.11 33.47 18.54
CA ASP A 35 6.42 33.59 17.92
C ASP A 35 7.52 32.94 18.78
N ALA A 36 7.52 33.21 20.07
CA ALA A 36 8.46 32.64 21.03
C ALA A 36 8.37 31.10 21.04
N TYR A 37 7.14 30.54 21.02
CA TYR A 37 6.96 29.08 20.88
C TYR A 37 7.49 28.54 19.55
N LEU A 38 7.24 29.23 18.45
CA LEU A 38 7.74 28.81 17.14
C LEU A 38 9.27 28.79 17.11
N VAL A 39 9.93 29.80 17.69
CA VAL A 39 11.39 29.86 17.85
C VAL A 39 11.88 28.74 18.76
N HIS A 40 11.20 28.50 19.90
CA HIS A 40 11.53 27.38 20.79
C HIS A 40 11.47 26.03 20.04
N ARG A 41 10.47 25.85 19.17
CA ARG A 41 10.32 24.60 18.39
C ARG A 41 11.23 24.53 17.15
N ARG A 42 11.88 25.61 16.78
CA ARG A 42 12.79 25.67 15.64
C ARG A 42 14.10 24.92 15.91
N TYR A 43 14.58 24.95 17.16
CA TYR A 43 15.89 24.43 17.50
C TYR A 43 15.85 23.17 18.35
N HIS A 44 16.83 22.29 18.12
CA HIS A 44 17.21 21.25 19.07
C HIS A 44 18.09 21.87 20.15
N ARG A 45 17.76 21.62 21.42
CA ARG A 45 18.55 22.06 22.57
C ARG A 45 18.99 20.84 23.36
N ASP A 46 20.21 20.90 23.92
CA ASP A 46 20.73 19.89 24.84
C ASP A 46 20.21 20.06 26.27
N GLU A 47 20.74 19.26 27.19
CA GLU A 47 20.38 19.32 28.63
C GLU A 47 20.76 20.64 29.29
N HIS A 48 21.64 21.43 28.68
CA HIS A 48 22.09 22.75 29.14
C HIS A 48 21.41 23.91 28.39
N ASP A 49 20.32 23.63 27.67
CA ASP A 49 19.54 24.58 26.83
C ASP A 49 20.36 25.20 25.67
N THR A 50 21.49 24.61 25.32
CA THR A 50 22.33 25.06 24.20
C THR A 50 21.75 24.56 22.88
N VAL A 51 21.72 25.43 21.86
CA VAL A 51 21.27 25.06 20.51
C VAL A 51 22.31 24.16 19.86
N VAL A 52 21.93 22.90 19.61
CA VAL A 52 22.78 21.90 18.95
C VAL A 52 22.38 21.65 17.48
N GLY A 53 21.26 22.21 17.01
CA GLY A 53 20.84 22.09 15.63
C GLY A 53 19.46 22.66 15.35
N GLU A 54 19.08 22.74 14.07
CA GLU A 54 17.77 23.22 13.64
C GLU A 54 16.83 22.05 13.30
N ARG A 55 15.60 22.12 13.77
CA ARG A 55 14.54 21.14 13.43
C ARG A 55 13.97 21.42 12.04
N GLY A 56 13.62 20.36 11.35
CA GLY A 56 13.06 20.49 10.01
C GLY A 56 11.72 21.24 9.95
N PRO A 57 11.35 21.77 8.77
CA PRO A 57 10.14 22.60 8.60
C PRO A 57 8.85 21.90 9.02
N GLY A 58 8.79 20.56 8.96
CA GLY A 58 7.62 19.80 9.43
C GLY A 58 7.34 19.98 10.93
N THR A 59 8.36 20.19 11.77
CA THR A 59 8.18 20.48 13.20
C THR A 59 7.63 21.90 13.40
N ARG A 60 8.19 22.87 12.68
CA ARG A 60 7.68 24.27 12.70
C ARG A 60 6.23 24.33 12.24
N ARG A 61 5.90 23.63 11.13
CA ARG A 61 4.52 23.55 10.65
C ARG A 61 3.57 22.93 11.68
N LEU A 62 4.00 21.91 12.41
CA LEU A 62 3.19 21.27 13.44
C LEU A 62 2.95 22.24 14.62
N ALA A 63 3.97 22.99 15.05
CA ALA A 63 3.87 24.02 16.08
C ALA A 63 2.87 25.12 15.68
N ALA A 64 3.03 25.68 14.47
CA ALA A 64 2.09 26.69 13.97
C ALA A 64 0.66 26.13 13.81
N LEU A 65 0.52 24.87 13.40
CA LEU A 65 -0.77 24.21 13.24
C LEU A 65 -1.54 24.08 14.56
N ILE A 66 -0.84 23.78 15.67
CA ILE A 66 -1.48 23.66 16.99
C ILE A 66 -2.04 24.99 17.47
N VAL A 67 -1.30 26.08 17.30
CA VAL A 67 -1.81 27.42 17.61
C VAL A 67 -3.03 27.76 16.74
N THR A 68 -2.95 27.46 15.44
CA THR A 68 -4.09 27.65 14.52
C THR A 68 -5.30 26.77 14.90
N ASP A 69 -5.07 25.53 15.35
CA ASP A 69 -6.15 24.65 15.82
C ASP A 69 -6.83 25.22 17.08
N LEU A 70 -6.09 25.78 18.04
CA LEU A 70 -6.67 26.44 19.22
C LEU A 70 -7.57 27.62 18.84
N LEU A 71 -7.17 28.42 17.85
CA LEU A 71 -7.99 29.50 17.31
C LEU A 71 -9.24 28.99 16.61
N ASN A 72 -9.10 28.01 15.73
CA ASN A 72 -10.20 27.46 14.96
C ASN A 72 -11.25 26.75 15.81
N TYR A 73 -10.83 26.13 16.92
CA TYR A 73 -11.70 25.38 17.83
C TYR A 73 -12.02 26.19 19.12
N ARG A 74 -11.71 27.48 19.15
CA ARG A 74 -11.88 28.37 20.31
C ARG A 74 -13.24 28.24 20.99
N ASP A 75 -14.30 28.15 20.21
CA ASP A 75 -15.68 28.12 20.72
C ASP A 75 -16.07 26.79 21.38
N LEU A 76 -15.22 25.74 21.24
CA LEU A 76 -15.38 24.48 21.97
C LEU A 76 -14.82 24.52 23.39
N PHE A 77 -14.01 25.54 23.73
CA PHE A 77 -13.47 25.70 25.07
C PHE A 77 -14.45 26.52 25.93
N THR A 78 -14.79 26.02 27.11
CA THR A 78 -15.85 26.60 27.97
C THR A 78 -15.32 27.61 28.99
N ALA A 79 -14.12 27.38 29.53
CA ALA A 79 -13.56 28.19 30.63
C ALA A 79 -12.34 29.01 30.19
N ASP A 80 -11.32 28.40 29.67
CA ASP A 80 -10.07 29.03 29.24
C ASP A 80 -9.94 28.97 27.73
N ARG A 81 -9.88 30.10 27.04
CA ARG A 81 -9.85 30.15 25.57
C ARG A 81 -9.01 31.31 25.07
N VAL A 82 -8.35 31.11 23.97
CA VAL A 82 -7.52 32.10 23.29
C VAL A 82 -8.33 33.36 22.94
N PRO A 83 -7.74 34.57 22.92
CA PRO A 83 -8.41 35.82 22.55
C PRO A 83 -9.06 35.72 21.15
N ALA A 84 -10.20 36.37 20.97
CA ALA A 84 -10.95 36.33 19.71
C ALA A 84 -10.25 37.14 18.59
N ASP A 85 -9.48 38.10 18.94
CA ASP A 85 -8.72 39.01 18.09
C ASP A 85 -7.29 38.55 17.83
N LEU A 86 -6.82 37.49 18.51
CA LEU A 86 -5.49 36.94 18.31
C LEU A 86 -5.31 36.52 16.84
N ARG A 87 -4.32 37.09 16.18
CA ARG A 87 -3.96 36.83 14.77
C ARG A 87 -2.47 36.58 14.62
N PRO A 88 -1.95 35.47 15.17
CA PRO A 88 -0.54 35.17 15.07
C PRO A 88 -0.16 35.07 13.59
N TRP A 89 1.01 35.58 13.27
CA TRP A 89 1.58 35.59 11.92
C TRP A 89 0.68 36.23 10.84
N GLY A 90 -0.17 37.19 11.24
CA GLY A 90 -1.09 37.88 10.33
C GLY A 90 -2.11 36.95 9.65
N GLY A 91 -2.37 35.77 10.23
CA GLY A 91 -3.25 34.77 9.66
C GLY A 91 -2.61 33.92 8.54
N ALA A 92 -1.29 33.95 8.37
CA ALA A 92 -0.58 33.13 7.40
C ALA A 92 -0.78 31.62 7.67
N THR A 93 -0.72 30.81 6.60
CA THR A 93 -0.92 29.35 6.77
C THR A 93 0.26 28.70 7.48
N PRO A 94 0.05 27.62 8.27
CA PRO A 94 1.15 26.89 8.92
C PRO A 94 2.25 26.43 7.97
N THR A 95 1.93 26.19 6.70
CA THR A 95 2.90 25.83 5.66
C THR A 95 3.80 27.02 5.27
N THR A 96 3.20 28.19 5.15
CA THR A 96 3.92 29.44 4.86
C THR A 96 4.86 29.82 6.00
N ILE A 97 4.37 29.76 7.24
CA ILE A 97 5.12 30.06 8.47
C ILE A 97 6.32 29.12 8.64
N ALA A 98 6.14 27.84 8.30
CA ALA A 98 7.20 26.84 8.36
C ALA A 98 8.25 26.97 7.26
N GLU A 99 8.05 27.87 6.31
CA GLU A 99 8.90 27.97 5.11
C GLU A 99 9.02 26.61 4.39
N GLU A 100 7.97 25.79 4.46
CA GLU A 100 7.92 24.56 3.67
C GLU A 100 7.88 24.95 2.19
N GLY A 101 8.95 24.71 1.46
CA GLY A 101 9.00 24.88 0.02
C GLY A 101 7.82 24.15 -0.63
N GLY A 102 7.28 24.69 -1.72
CA GLY A 102 6.15 24.11 -2.44
C GLY A 102 6.28 22.60 -2.60
N ARG A 103 5.18 21.88 -2.82
CA ARG A 103 5.17 20.43 -3.05
C ARG A 103 6.05 20.08 -4.23
N GLY A 104 7.37 20.02 -3.97
CA GLY A 104 8.36 19.51 -4.90
C GLY A 104 8.22 17.99 -5.10
N GLN A 105 9.07 17.45 -5.94
CA GLN A 105 9.17 16.03 -6.22
C GLN A 105 9.15 15.19 -4.95
N ASN A 106 8.59 13.99 -5.03
CA ASN A 106 8.51 13.06 -3.90
C ASN A 106 9.89 12.80 -3.30
N LYS A 107 10.13 13.29 -2.08
CA LYS A 107 11.43 13.25 -1.39
C LYS A 107 11.84 11.83 -0.95
N THR A 108 10.93 10.84 -0.95
CA THR A 108 11.26 9.46 -0.57
C THR A 108 12.04 8.80 -1.72
N PRO A 109 13.31 8.40 -1.58
CA PRO A 109 14.02 7.69 -2.64
C PRO A 109 13.39 6.32 -2.90
N PRO A 110 13.52 5.74 -4.11
CA PRO A 110 13.25 4.33 -4.33
C PRO A 110 14.29 3.47 -3.59
N VAL A 111 14.00 2.20 -3.40
CA VAL A 111 15.01 1.24 -2.93
C VAL A 111 16.02 1.02 -4.05
N ALA A 112 17.30 1.04 -3.73
CA ALA A 112 18.38 0.74 -4.68
C ALA A 112 18.29 -0.72 -5.17
N ASP A 113 18.66 -0.98 -6.43
CA ASP A 113 18.51 -2.29 -7.04
C ASP A 113 19.35 -3.35 -6.35
N GLU A 114 20.53 -2.98 -5.88
CA GLU A 114 21.47 -3.83 -5.15
C GLU A 114 20.88 -4.37 -3.84
N VAL A 115 19.94 -3.62 -3.24
CA VAL A 115 19.19 -4.01 -2.03
C VAL A 115 17.90 -4.71 -2.40
N PHE A 116 17.17 -4.19 -3.40
CA PHE A 116 15.84 -4.65 -3.77
C PHE A 116 15.85 -6.07 -4.34
N GLN A 117 16.76 -6.35 -5.27
CA GLN A 117 16.79 -7.63 -5.98
C GLN A 117 17.08 -8.81 -5.03
N PRO A 118 18.18 -8.82 -4.24
CA PRO A 118 18.44 -9.93 -3.33
C PRO A 118 17.40 -10.01 -2.21
N MET A 119 16.86 -8.89 -1.72
CA MET A 119 15.78 -8.89 -0.74
C MET A 119 14.52 -9.57 -1.27
N LEU A 120 14.08 -9.22 -2.48
CA LEU A 120 12.86 -9.80 -3.07
C LEU A 120 13.08 -11.26 -3.43
N ALA A 121 14.23 -11.62 -3.99
CA ALA A 121 14.58 -13.01 -4.30
C ALA A 121 14.59 -13.88 -3.03
N ALA A 122 15.23 -13.43 -1.96
CA ALA A 122 15.22 -14.11 -0.67
C ALA A 122 13.79 -14.22 -0.10
N ALA A 123 13.00 -13.14 -0.15
CA ALA A 123 11.63 -13.15 0.35
C ALA A 123 10.77 -14.17 -0.42
N LEU A 124 10.88 -14.21 -1.75
CA LEU A 124 10.15 -15.17 -2.58
C LEU A 124 10.60 -16.60 -2.30
N HIS A 125 11.91 -16.86 -2.19
CA HIS A 125 12.43 -18.20 -1.85
C HIS A 125 11.90 -18.66 -0.48
N LEU A 126 11.87 -17.80 0.52
CA LEU A 126 11.30 -18.14 1.83
C LEU A 126 9.80 -18.41 1.75
N VAL A 127 9.05 -17.65 0.95
CA VAL A 127 7.61 -17.85 0.78
C VAL A 127 7.31 -19.16 0.06
N THR A 128 8.00 -19.43 -1.06
CA THR A 128 7.65 -20.55 -1.95
C THR A 128 8.28 -21.86 -1.51
N VAL A 129 9.54 -21.83 -1.07
CA VAL A 129 10.30 -23.05 -0.74
C VAL A 129 10.22 -23.39 0.75
N LEU A 130 10.45 -22.40 1.62
CA LEU A 130 10.44 -22.64 3.07
C LEU A 130 9.03 -22.55 3.69
N GLY A 131 8.11 -21.84 3.05
CA GLY A 131 6.76 -21.59 3.56
C GLY A 131 6.02 -22.84 4.04
N PRO A 132 5.88 -23.90 3.22
CA PRO A 132 5.20 -25.12 3.63
C PRO A 132 5.82 -25.78 4.88
N HIS A 133 7.14 -25.78 4.96
CA HIS A 133 7.87 -26.33 6.11
C HIS A 133 7.73 -25.47 7.36
N ALA A 134 7.70 -24.15 7.21
CA ALA A 134 7.46 -23.23 8.30
C ALA A 134 6.04 -23.35 8.87
N VAL A 135 5.05 -23.65 8.04
CA VAL A 135 3.67 -23.95 8.49
C VAL A 135 3.64 -25.22 9.34
N GLU A 136 4.36 -26.27 8.94
CA GLU A 136 4.44 -27.50 9.74
C GLU A 136 5.17 -27.25 11.06
N LEU A 137 6.27 -26.50 11.05
CA LEU A 137 6.98 -26.09 12.26
C LEU A 137 6.08 -25.26 13.20
N ALA A 138 5.24 -24.39 12.66
CA ALA A 138 4.27 -23.62 13.45
C ALA A 138 3.24 -24.53 14.11
N ARG A 139 2.76 -25.57 13.42
CA ARG A 139 1.86 -26.58 14.01
C ARG A 139 2.52 -27.30 15.17
N GLN A 140 3.78 -27.72 15.02
CA GLN A 140 4.56 -28.36 16.07
C GLN A 140 4.73 -27.46 17.29
N LEU A 141 5.04 -26.17 17.09
CA LEU A 141 5.12 -25.20 18.18
C LEU A 141 3.78 -24.95 18.86
N ASN A 142 2.69 -24.90 18.13
CA ASN A 142 1.36 -24.74 18.71
C ASN A 142 0.91 -25.98 19.48
N ALA A 143 1.24 -27.17 19.01
CA ALA A 143 1.04 -28.41 19.74
C ALA A 143 1.85 -28.43 21.05
N ASP A 144 3.12 -27.98 21.03
CA ASP A 144 3.96 -27.85 22.22
C ASP A 144 3.40 -26.81 23.21
N ARG A 145 2.89 -25.66 22.72
CA ARG A 145 2.23 -24.65 23.55
C ARG A 145 0.98 -25.19 24.22
N ALA A 146 0.11 -25.87 23.47
CA ALA A 146 -1.11 -26.49 24.01
C ALA A 146 -0.81 -27.60 25.03
N TRP A 147 0.24 -28.38 24.77
CA TRP A 147 0.72 -29.39 25.72
C TRP A 147 1.31 -28.73 26.97
N SER A 148 2.14 -27.69 26.84
CA SER A 148 2.71 -26.93 27.96
C SER A 148 1.65 -26.25 28.81
N ALA A 149 0.56 -25.73 28.21
CA ALA A 149 -0.58 -25.17 28.96
C ALA A 149 -1.29 -26.24 29.83
N ARG A 150 -1.46 -27.44 29.27
CA ARG A 150 -2.00 -28.59 30.05
C ARG A 150 -1.04 -29.06 31.14
N ALA A 151 0.27 -28.91 30.98
CA ALA A 151 1.27 -29.26 31.96
C ALA A 151 1.19 -28.46 33.28
N ALA A 152 0.49 -27.32 33.27
CA ALA A 152 0.22 -26.58 34.54
C ALA A 152 -0.59 -27.39 35.55
N GLY A 153 -1.38 -28.39 35.10
CA GLY A 153 -2.13 -29.33 35.96
C GLY A 153 -1.37 -30.62 36.34
N LEU A 154 -0.10 -30.75 35.92
CA LEU A 154 0.69 -31.95 36.21
C LEU A 154 1.06 -32.05 37.70
N LYS A 155 1.26 -33.29 38.17
CA LYS A 155 1.57 -33.59 39.57
C LYS A 155 2.97 -33.11 39.94
N SER A 156 3.13 -32.63 41.18
CA SER A 156 4.44 -32.55 41.81
C SER A 156 4.78 -33.93 42.40
N ALA A 157 5.96 -34.44 42.12
CA ALA A 157 6.40 -35.69 42.71
C ALA A 157 7.07 -35.43 44.07
N THR A 158 6.66 -36.17 45.08
CA THR A 158 7.28 -36.16 46.39
C THR A 158 8.39 -37.22 46.52
N ARG A 159 8.48 -38.14 45.53
CA ARG A 159 9.49 -39.19 45.41
C ARG A 159 10.13 -39.16 44.05
N VAL A 160 11.27 -39.84 43.88
CA VAL A 160 11.93 -40.02 42.57
C VAL A 160 11.01 -40.84 41.66
N PRO A 161 10.54 -40.30 40.52
CA PRO A 161 9.64 -41.00 39.61
C PRO A 161 10.45 -41.85 38.60
N LEU A 162 11.21 -42.83 39.14
CA LEU A 162 12.16 -43.61 38.35
C LEU A 162 11.46 -44.41 37.25
N ALA A 163 10.38 -45.14 37.59
CA ALA A 163 9.66 -45.99 36.64
C ALA A 163 9.03 -45.17 35.51
N GLU A 164 8.42 -44.04 35.84
CA GLU A 164 7.75 -43.16 34.85
C GLU A 164 8.75 -42.51 33.88
N ILE A 165 9.90 -42.05 34.39
CA ILE A 165 10.95 -41.47 33.55
C ILE A 165 11.63 -42.57 32.73
N THR A 166 11.90 -43.75 33.30
CA THR A 166 12.48 -44.88 32.55
C THR A 166 11.54 -45.31 31.39
N ALA A 167 10.23 -45.31 31.58
CA ALA A 167 9.26 -45.60 30.53
C ALA A 167 9.33 -44.56 29.40
N VAL A 168 9.52 -43.27 29.75
CA VAL A 168 9.72 -42.20 28.73
C VAL A 168 11.01 -42.42 27.96
N LEU A 169 12.11 -42.77 28.65
CA LEU A 169 13.40 -43.06 28.02
C LEU A 169 13.31 -44.26 27.05
N ALA A 170 12.65 -45.34 27.47
CA ALA A 170 12.39 -46.50 26.62
C ALA A 170 11.62 -46.11 25.35
N GLY A 171 10.62 -45.22 25.48
CA GLY A 171 9.89 -44.67 24.29
C GLY A 171 10.77 -43.83 23.38
N TYR A 172 11.80 -43.15 23.88
CA TYR A 172 12.80 -42.48 23.03
C TYR A 172 13.68 -43.49 22.29
N GLU A 173 14.09 -44.55 22.92
CA GLU A 173 14.90 -45.63 22.32
C GLU A 173 14.12 -46.42 21.27
N GLU A 174 12.89 -46.84 21.57
CA GLU A 174 12.01 -47.51 20.59
C GLU A 174 11.74 -46.69 19.35
N ALA A 175 11.57 -45.39 19.52
CA ALA A 175 11.34 -44.45 18.39
C ALA A 175 12.63 -44.02 17.70
N GLY A 176 13.83 -44.42 18.14
CA GLY A 176 15.13 -43.93 17.67
C GLY A 176 15.26 -42.41 17.76
N ARG A 177 14.60 -41.81 18.75
CA ARG A 177 14.46 -40.36 18.85
C ARG A 177 15.51 -39.80 19.81
N PRO A 178 16.34 -38.81 19.35
CA PRO A 178 17.34 -38.18 20.21
C PRO A 178 16.73 -37.49 21.44
N LEU A 179 17.45 -37.52 22.57
CA LEU A 179 17.06 -36.79 23.76
C LEU A 179 17.04 -35.26 23.50
N PRO A 180 16.14 -34.49 24.14
CA PRO A 180 16.04 -33.06 23.92
C PRO A 180 17.15 -32.28 24.62
N LEU A 181 17.82 -31.39 23.89
CA LEU A 181 18.81 -30.46 24.42
C LEU A 181 18.18 -29.19 25.01
N LEU A 182 18.83 -28.64 26.03
CA LEU A 182 18.57 -27.31 26.59
C LEU A 182 19.11 -26.22 25.67
N PRO A 183 18.52 -25.01 25.66
CA PRO A 183 19.15 -23.81 25.14
C PRO A 183 20.49 -23.50 25.84
N ASP A 184 21.45 -22.97 25.09
CA ASP A 184 22.81 -22.74 25.51
C ASP A 184 22.93 -21.92 26.83
N HIS A 185 22.07 -20.91 27.01
CA HIS A 185 22.05 -20.12 28.25
C HIS A 185 21.65 -20.93 29.47
N TYR A 186 20.75 -21.90 29.37
CA TYR A 186 20.41 -22.81 30.49
C TYR A 186 21.51 -23.85 30.74
N VAL A 187 22.28 -24.20 29.71
CA VAL A 187 23.48 -25.01 29.91
C VAL A 187 24.51 -24.19 30.70
N GLN A 188 24.69 -22.92 30.37
CA GLN A 188 25.59 -22.02 31.10
C GLN A 188 25.16 -21.87 32.57
N ASP A 189 23.87 -21.65 32.82
CA ASP A 189 23.31 -21.61 34.19
C ASP A 189 23.67 -22.85 35.01
N ARG A 190 23.72 -24.04 34.37
CA ARG A 190 24.13 -25.30 35.06
C ARG A 190 25.62 -25.31 35.33
N LEU A 191 26.47 -24.88 34.38
CA LEU A 191 27.90 -24.79 34.60
C LEU A 191 28.23 -23.82 35.73
N ASP A 192 27.55 -22.70 35.78
CA ASP A 192 27.69 -21.71 36.87
C ASP A 192 27.20 -22.25 38.20
N ALA A 193 26.23 -23.19 38.18
CA ALA A 193 25.77 -23.93 39.38
C ALA A 193 26.67 -25.13 39.78
N GLY A 194 27.84 -25.29 39.13
CA GLY A 194 28.86 -26.27 39.50
C GLY A 194 28.80 -27.61 38.74
N TRP A 195 28.06 -27.68 37.62
CA TRP A 195 28.15 -28.85 36.74
C TRP A 195 29.50 -28.84 35.98
N SER A 196 30.07 -30.03 35.78
CA SER A 196 31.26 -30.15 34.94
C SER A 196 30.92 -29.86 33.49
N PRO A 197 31.74 -29.08 32.76
CA PRO A 197 31.60 -28.92 31.32
C PRO A 197 31.73 -30.23 30.53
N ASP A 198 32.41 -31.23 31.10
CA ASP A 198 32.58 -32.54 30.49
C ASP A 198 31.44 -33.52 30.83
N ASP A 199 30.45 -33.09 31.63
CA ASP A 199 29.30 -33.93 31.98
C ASP A 199 28.36 -34.06 30.77
N PRO A 200 28.21 -35.29 30.19
CA PRO A 200 27.39 -35.49 28.99
C PRO A 200 25.90 -35.16 29.23
N LEU A 201 25.47 -35.10 30.49
CA LEU A 201 24.10 -34.80 30.87
C LEU A 201 23.86 -33.30 31.10
N ALA A 202 24.90 -32.47 31.14
CA ALA A 202 24.78 -31.02 31.33
C ALA A 202 23.85 -30.36 30.31
N PRO A 203 23.86 -30.72 29.01
CA PRO A 203 22.98 -30.11 28.02
C PRO A 203 21.58 -30.76 27.93
N ILE A 204 21.27 -31.84 28.66
CA ILE A 204 20.00 -32.57 28.53
C ILE A 204 18.84 -31.81 29.18
N ALA A 205 17.70 -31.72 28.50
CA ALA A 205 16.50 -31.03 28.96
C ALA A 205 15.64 -31.88 29.91
N PHE A 206 16.14 -32.19 31.11
CA PHE A 206 15.45 -33.00 32.11
C PHE A 206 14.03 -32.53 32.43
N GLY A 207 13.80 -31.22 32.49
CA GLY A 207 12.47 -30.66 32.70
C GLY A 207 11.46 -31.05 31.62
N LEU A 208 11.91 -31.31 30.38
CA LEU A 208 11.07 -31.83 29.33
C LEU A 208 10.80 -33.32 29.48
N LEU A 209 11.81 -34.11 29.87
CA LEU A 209 11.65 -35.53 30.18
C LEU A 209 10.67 -35.74 31.35
N ALA A 210 10.82 -34.95 32.43
CA ALA A 210 9.89 -34.97 33.56
C ALA A 210 8.45 -34.68 33.14
N ARG A 211 8.26 -33.67 32.27
CA ARG A 211 6.93 -33.33 31.75
C ARG A 211 6.33 -34.42 30.87
N HIS A 212 7.14 -35.11 30.07
CA HIS A 212 6.71 -36.29 29.30
C HIS A 212 6.29 -37.43 30.21
N ALA A 213 6.93 -37.55 31.37
CA ALA A 213 6.57 -38.52 32.43
C ALA A 213 5.37 -38.09 33.29
N GLY A 214 4.74 -36.93 32.99
CA GLY A 214 3.56 -36.44 33.70
C GLY A 214 3.85 -35.60 34.94
N PHE A 215 5.08 -35.09 35.10
CA PHE A 215 5.48 -34.25 36.22
C PHE A 215 5.73 -32.80 35.81
N ARG A 216 5.34 -31.86 36.70
CA ARG A 216 5.41 -30.43 36.43
C ARG A 216 6.85 -29.93 36.25
N GLN A 217 7.79 -30.45 37.02
CA GLN A 217 9.18 -30.02 37.05
C GLN A 217 10.12 -31.18 37.35
N PHE A 218 11.38 -31.05 36.99
CA PHE A 218 12.47 -31.92 37.37
C PHE A 218 13.12 -31.39 38.65
N HIS A 219 13.37 -32.27 39.63
CA HIS A 219 14.13 -31.92 40.82
C HIS A 219 15.55 -32.48 40.71
N THR A 220 16.55 -31.65 40.98
CA THR A 220 17.98 -32.02 40.91
C THR A 220 18.31 -33.20 41.82
N ALA A 221 17.60 -33.35 42.93
CA ALA A 221 17.72 -34.49 43.83
C ALA A 221 17.38 -35.86 43.16
N TRP A 222 16.72 -35.88 42.03
CA TRP A 222 16.43 -37.11 41.28
C TRP A 222 17.61 -37.57 40.44
N LEU A 223 18.54 -36.66 40.12
CA LEU A 223 19.63 -36.89 39.16
C LEU A 223 20.50 -38.10 39.55
N PRO A 224 20.92 -38.32 40.82
CA PRO A 224 21.72 -39.49 41.17
C PRO A 224 21.06 -40.83 40.80
N HIS A 225 19.72 -40.89 40.89
CA HIS A 225 18.94 -42.09 40.57
C HIS A 225 18.64 -42.26 39.09
N LEU A 226 18.65 -41.16 38.33
CA LEU A 226 18.28 -41.13 36.91
C LEU A 226 19.50 -41.04 35.96
N ARG A 227 20.69 -40.80 36.53
CA ARG A 227 21.91 -40.60 35.73
C ARG A 227 22.17 -41.80 34.81
N ALA A 228 22.28 -42.99 35.34
CA ALA A 228 22.61 -44.18 34.57
C ALA A 228 21.60 -44.50 33.47
N PRO A 229 20.26 -44.50 33.70
CA PRO A 229 19.31 -44.72 32.62
C PRO A 229 19.35 -43.59 31.55
N VAL A 230 19.55 -42.32 31.94
CA VAL A 230 19.64 -41.24 30.96
C VAL A 230 20.93 -41.32 30.12
N GLU A 231 22.08 -41.65 30.74
CA GLU A 231 23.35 -41.88 30.03
C GLU A 231 23.26 -43.08 29.07
N SER A 232 22.58 -44.16 29.46
CA SER A 232 22.33 -45.29 28.58
C SER A 232 21.53 -44.90 27.35
N THR A 233 20.40 -44.21 27.55
CA THR A 233 19.57 -43.73 26.45
C THR A 233 20.31 -42.70 25.59
N LEU A 234 21.09 -41.77 26.20
CA LEU A 234 21.91 -40.82 25.47
C LEU A 234 22.92 -41.53 24.56
N THR A 235 23.52 -42.60 25.02
CA THR A 235 24.44 -43.43 24.24
C THR A 235 23.73 -44.13 23.08
N ALA A 236 22.51 -44.59 23.29
CA ALA A 236 21.72 -45.32 22.31
C ALA A 236 21.18 -44.43 21.17
N VAL A 237 20.64 -43.26 21.51
CA VAL A 237 19.90 -42.42 20.55
C VAL A 237 20.48 -41.02 20.37
N GLY A 238 21.50 -40.63 21.12
CA GLY A 238 22.09 -39.30 21.08
C GLY A 238 21.19 -38.20 21.62
N ALA A 239 21.60 -36.96 21.44
CA ALA A 239 20.83 -35.79 21.84
C ALA A 239 20.79 -34.72 20.73
N GLU A 240 19.66 -34.03 20.59
CA GLU A 240 19.45 -33.04 19.57
C GLU A 240 18.41 -31.99 19.99
N LYS A 241 18.49 -30.81 19.39
CA LYS A 241 17.48 -29.76 19.58
C LYS A 241 16.08 -30.24 19.14
N PRO A 242 15.01 -29.87 19.88
CA PRO A 242 13.72 -30.55 19.75
C PRO A 242 12.90 -30.28 18.48
N PHE A 243 13.13 -29.14 17.83
CA PHE A 243 12.35 -28.71 16.65
C PHE A 243 13.18 -28.78 15.37
N GLY A 244 12.51 -28.98 14.23
CA GLY A 244 13.17 -29.02 12.91
C GLY A 244 14.03 -30.26 12.67
N ARG A 245 13.83 -31.31 13.45
CA ARG A 245 14.49 -32.61 13.24
C ARG A 245 14.02 -33.24 11.93
N ASN A 246 14.88 -33.99 11.28
CA ASN A 246 14.59 -34.61 9.97
C ASN A 246 14.09 -33.60 8.94
N ALA A 247 14.72 -32.42 8.91
CA ALA A 247 14.36 -31.37 7.98
C ALA A 247 14.47 -31.88 6.52
N ALA A 248 13.39 -31.72 5.75
CA ALA A 248 13.38 -32.06 4.33
C ALA A 248 14.49 -31.32 3.59
N LEU A 249 15.03 -31.96 2.56
CA LEU A 249 15.97 -31.35 1.66
C LEU A 249 15.22 -30.42 0.70
N VAL A 250 15.72 -29.22 0.53
CA VAL A 250 15.21 -28.20 -0.39
C VAL A 250 16.32 -27.75 -1.33
N GLU A 251 15.93 -27.29 -2.52
CA GLU A 251 16.88 -26.72 -3.46
C GLU A 251 17.42 -25.39 -2.94
N ARG A 252 18.72 -25.20 -3.04
CA ARG A 252 19.37 -23.94 -2.71
C ARG A 252 18.97 -22.85 -3.70
N ALA A 253 18.84 -21.62 -3.21
CA ALA A 253 18.49 -20.46 -4.03
C ALA A 253 19.51 -20.17 -5.16
N ASP A 254 20.78 -20.61 -4.99
CA ASP A 254 21.83 -20.49 -5.99
C ASP A 254 21.91 -21.70 -6.96
N GLY A 255 21.00 -22.67 -6.87
CA GLY A 255 20.94 -23.86 -7.70
C GLY A 255 22.05 -24.89 -7.45
N LYS A 256 22.85 -24.73 -6.38
CA LYS A 256 24.01 -25.58 -6.08
C LYS A 256 23.68 -26.78 -5.21
N GLY A 257 22.59 -27.49 -5.52
CA GLY A 257 22.21 -28.73 -4.87
C GLY A 257 21.17 -28.58 -3.76
N LEU A 258 21.00 -29.65 -2.98
CA LEU A 258 19.99 -29.77 -1.95
C LEU A 258 20.61 -29.62 -0.56
N VAL A 259 19.89 -28.94 0.33
CA VAL A 259 20.28 -28.78 1.73
C VAL A 259 19.05 -28.94 2.64
N PRO A 260 19.22 -29.33 3.89
CA PRO A 260 18.11 -29.30 4.85
C PRO A 260 17.53 -27.89 4.94
N TRP A 261 16.20 -27.74 4.86
CA TRP A 261 15.55 -26.43 4.94
C TRP A 261 15.82 -25.69 6.26
N THR A 262 16.05 -26.43 7.34
CA THR A 262 16.54 -25.92 8.63
C THR A 262 17.47 -26.93 9.28
N LEU A 263 18.27 -26.50 10.24
CA LEU A 263 18.94 -27.36 11.19
C LEU A 263 18.06 -27.53 12.44
N PRO A 264 18.32 -28.49 13.33
CA PRO A 264 17.59 -28.64 14.58
C PRO A 264 17.64 -27.36 15.43
N LEU A 265 16.48 -26.97 15.96
CA LEU A 265 16.24 -25.67 16.61
C LEU A 265 15.70 -25.84 18.04
N HIS A 266 16.02 -24.91 18.92
CA HIS A 266 15.27 -24.69 20.14
C HIS A 266 13.97 -23.89 19.84
N LYS A 267 13.02 -23.93 20.78
CA LYS A 267 11.70 -23.28 20.68
C LYS A 267 11.80 -21.81 20.25
N LEU A 268 12.72 -21.04 20.85
CA LEU A 268 12.88 -19.63 20.53
C LEU A 268 13.40 -19.43 19.10
N GLN A 269 14.38 -20.23 18.68
CA GLN A 269 14.93 -20.19 17.33
C GLN A 269 13.87 -20.58 16.29
N ALA A 270 13.05 -21.60 16.57
CA ALA A 270 11.92 -22.00 15.73
C ALA A 270 10.88 -20.86 15.61
N THR A 271 10.57 -20.16 16.72
CA THR A 271 9.68 -18.99 16.69
C THR A 271 10.27 -17.86 15.86
N TYR A 272 11.58 -17.60 15.96
CA TYR A 272 12.26 -16.60 15.13
C TYR A 272 12.26 -16.97 13.64
N LEU A 273 12.47 -18.23 13.30
CA LEU A 273 12.41 -18.69 11.91
C LEU A 273 11.02 -18.47 11.30
N ILE A 274 9.96 -18.83 12.01
CA ILE A 274 8.58 -18.55 11.57
C ILE A 274 8.34 -17.05 11.42
N SER A 275 8.82 -16.22 12.35
CA SER A 275 8.71 -14.77 12.25
C SER A 275 9.48 -14.21 11.05
N THR A 276 10.61 -14.82 10.69
CA THR A 276 11.39 -14.46 9.48
C THR A 276 10.62 -14.79 8.21
N VAL A 277 10.00 -15.97 8.13
CA VAL A 277 9.15 -16.38 6.99
C VAL A 277 7.88 -15.49 6.89
N ARG A 278 7.25 -15.15 8.01
CA ARG A 278 6.17 -14.13 8.03
C ARG A 278 6.65 -12.77 7.50
N THR A 279 7.86 -12.36 7.86
CA THR A 279 8.45 -11.11 7.38
C THR A 279 8.72 -11.17 5.88
N ALA A 280 9.18 -12.31 5.36
CA ALA A 280 9.31 -12.53 3.93
C ALA A 280 7.98 -12.33 3.19
N ALA A 281 6.88 -12.89 3.71
CA ALA A 281 5.55 -12.69 3.14
C ALA A 281 5.13 -11.19 3.14
N ILE A 282 5.40 -10.46 4.22
CA ILE A 282 5.13 -9.00 4.29
C ILE A 282 5.95 -8.24 3.26
N LEU A 283 7.24 -8.55 3.12
CA LEU A 283 8.13 -7.89 2.16
C LEU A 283 7.71 -8.18 0.72
N ALA A 284 7.38 -9.44 0.40
CA ALA A 284 6.88 -9.83 -0.91
C ALA A 284 5.56 -9.11 -1.25
N LEU A 285 4.59 -9.10 -0.32
CA LEU A 285 3.34 -8.36 -0.49
C LEU A 285 3.60 -6.87 -0.72
N ALA A 286 4.41 -6.22 0.12
CA ALA A 286 4.69 -4.79 0.01
C ALA A 286 5.39 -4.43 -1.30
N ALA A 287 6.35 -5.24 -1.74
CA ALA A 287 7.13 -5.01 -2.95
C ALA A 287 6.30 -5.21 -4.23
N ILE A 288 5.49 -6.26 -4.28
CA ILE A 288 4.75 -6.67 -5.50
C ILE A 288 3.44 -5.89 -5.64
N THR A 289 2.71 -5.65 -4.55
CA THR A 289 1.42 -4.96 -4.61
C THR A 289 1.56 -3.45 -4.61
N GLY A 290 2.64 -2.90 -4.09
CA GLY A 290 2.82 -1.47 -3.89
C GLY A 290 1.77 -0.84 -2.95
N MET A 291 1.05 -1.62 -2.18
CA MET A 291 0.08 -1.14 -1.19
C MET A 291 0.73 -0.16 -0.20
N ARG A 292 -0.04 0.81 0.28
CA ARG A 292 0.42 1.65 1.40
C ARG A 292 0.44 0.84 2.69
N ALA A 293 1.26 1.25 3.66
CA ALA A 293 1.31 0.58 4.96
C ALA A 293 -0.07 0.43 5.63
N SER A 294 -0.93 1.47 5.50
CA SER A 294 -2.30 1.41 6.01
C SER A 294 -3.19 0.40 5.26
N GLU A 295 -2.97 0.20 3.97
CA GLU A 295 -3.71 -0.74 3.13
C GLU A 295 -3.26 -2.19 3.39
N LEU A 296 -1.94 -2.39 3.62
CA LEU A 296 -1.39 -3.68 4.04
C LEU A 296 -1.90 -4.10 5.43
N MET A 297 -2.02 -3.16 6.38
CA MET A 297 -2.54 -3.43 7.72
C MET A 297 -4.06 -3.70 7.74
N GLU A 298 -4.79 -3.34 6.69
CA GLU A 298 -6.23 -3.64 6.53
C GLU A 298 -6.47 -4.98 5.82
N LEU A 299 -5.42 -5.69 5.39
CA LEU A 299 -5.56 -7.07 4.92
C LEU A 299 -6.04 -7.95 6.07
N GLN A 300 -7.06 -8.76 5.79
CA GLN A 300 -7.69 -9.66 6.76
C GLN A 300 -7.49 -11.12 6.35
N VAL A 301 -7.59 -12.02 7.30
CA VAL A 301 -7.74 -13.45 7.02
C VAL A 301 -8.99 -13.61 6.13
N GLY A 302 -8.87 -14.38 5.05
CA GLY A 302 -9.90 -14.49 4.02
C GLY A 302 -9.85 -13.39 2.94
N CYS A 303 -8.80 -12.55 2.91
CA CYS A 303 -8.67 -11.50 1.89
C CYS A 303 -8.40 -12.00 0.48
N ARG A 304 -8.04 -13.26 0.30
CA ARG A 304 -7.79 -13.85 -1.02
C ARG A 304 -9.11 -14.12 -1.73
N CYS A 305 -9.40 -13.36 -2.80
CA CYS A 305 -10.53 -13.66 -3.67
C CYS A 305 -10.26 -14.95 -4.47
N PRO A 306 -11.29 -15.72 -4.87
CA PRO A 306 -11.10 -16.86 -5.76
C PRO A 306 -10.33 -16.48 -7.02
N ALA A 307 -9.39 -17.34 -7.43
CA ALA A 307 -8.65 -17.17 -8.68
C ALA A 307 -9.59 -17.33 -9.87
N GLU A 308 -9.53 -16.42 -10.82
CA GLU A 308 -10.39 -16.42 -12.02
C GLU A 308 -9.56 -16.75 -13.25
N GLN A 309 -9.98 -17.75 -14.02
CA GLN A 309 -9.45 -17.99 -15.35
C GLN A 309 -9.95 -16.89 -16.28
N TYR A 310 -9.09 -15.95 -16.66
CA TYR A 310 -9.48 -14.82 -17.51
C TYR A 310 -9.44 -15.19 -19.00
N THR A 311 -8.37 -15.87 -19.42
CA THR A 311 -8.20 -16.49 -20.74
C THR A 311 -7.41 -17.79 -20.59
N PRO A 312 -7.38 -18.70 -21.57
CA PRO A 312 -6.50 -19.86 -21.52
C PRO A 312 -5.06 -19.45 -21.23
N GLY A 313 -4.50 -19.96 -20.12
CA GLY A 313 -3.13 -19.65 -19.67
C GLY A 313 -2.98 -18.37 -18.84
N LEU A 314 -4.04 -17.54 -18.64
CA LEU A 314 -3.98 -16.35 -17.79
C LEU A 314 -4.95 -16.44 -16.62
N VAL A 315 -4.41 -16.60 -15.42
CA VAL A 315 -5.17 -16.60 -14.17
C VAL A 315 -5.08 -15.23 -13.51
N ARG A 316 -6.21 -14.69 -13.09
CA ARG A 316 -6.31 -13.42 -12.40
C ARG A 316 -6.46 -13.67 -10.90
N TYR A 317 -5.49 -13.19 -10.13
CA TYR A 317 -5.48 -13.23 -8.68
C TYR A 317 -5.86 -11.87 -8.11
N ARG A 318 -6.66 -11.86 -7.03
CA ARG A 318 -7.09 -10.63 -6.37
C ARG A 318 -6.99 -10.75 -4.84
N LEU A 319 -6.66 -9.63 -4.20
CA LEU A 319 -6.67 -9.47 -2.74
C LEU A 319 -7.64 -8.36 -2.37
N ALA A 320 -8.59 -8.65 -1.49
CA ALA A 320 -9.51 -7.67 -0.94
C ALA A 320 -8.85 -6.92 0.23
N SER A 321 -8.96 -5.60 0.25
CA SER A 321 -8.52 -4.75 1.36
C SER A 321 -9.31 -3.45 1.38
N LYS A 322 -8.83 -2.42 2.10
CA LYS A 322 -9.48 -1.11 2.18
C LYS A 322 -8.56 0.00 1.72
N LEU A 323 -9.10 0.88 0.88
CA LEU A 323 -8.52 2.20 0.62
C LEU A 323 -8.83 3.11 1.79
N VAL A 324 -7.80 3.63 2.46
CA VAL A 324 -7.95 4.48 3.66
C VAL A 324 -7.62 5.94 3.36
N LYS A 325 -6.55 6.19 2.60
CA LYS A 325 -6.08 7.56 2.36
C LYS A 325 -6.99 8.30 1.38
N GLY A 326 -7.56 9.42 1.84
CA GLY A 326 -8.45 10.26 1.04
C GLY A 326 -9.89 9.74 0.95
N GLN A 327 -10.24 8.76 1.77
CA GLN A 327 -11.56 8.17 1.87
C GLN A 327 -12.24 8.54 3.19
N PRO A 328 -13.57 8.39 3.31
CA PRO A 328 -14.29 8.56 4.57
C PRO A 328 -13.71 7.72 5.71
N LEU A 329 -14.06 8.06 6.95
CA LEU A 329 -13.60 7.31 8.13
C LEU A 329 -14.00 5.83 8.01
N GLY A 330 -13.01 4.94 8.19
CA GLY A 330 -13.17 3.49 7.98
C GLY A 330 -12.71 3.00 6.61
N GLY A 331 -12.45 3.90 5.66
CA GLY A 331 -12.03 3.55 4.30
C GLY A 331 -13.15 2.94 3.45
N ILE A 332 -12.84 2.61 2.21
CA ILE A 332 -13.73 1.87 1.30
C ILE A 332 -13.10 0.54 0.92
N ARG A 333 -13.91 -0.50 0.77
CA ARG A 333 -13.45 -1.80 0.26
C ARG A 333 -13.01 -1.67 -1.18
N ASP A 334 -11.90 -2.31 -1.52
CA ASP A 334 -11.36 -2.37 -2.88
C ASP A 334 -10.55 -3.67 -3.06
N GLU A 335 -10.29 -4.04 -4.31
CA GLU A 335 -9.58 -5.25 -4.68
C GLU A 335 -8.32 -4.90 -5.46
N TRP A 336 -7.20 -5.52 -5.08
CA TRP A 336 -5.94 -5.42 -5.79
C TRP A 336 -5.74 -6.62 -6.69
N VAL A 337 -5.62 -6.40 -8.00
CA VAL A 337 -5.15 -7.43 -8.92
C VAL A 337 -3.66 -7.63 -8.66
N VAL A 338 -3.27 -8.85 -8.41
CA VAL A 338 -1.90 -9.20 -8.04
C VAL A 338 -1.39 -10.37 -8.87
N ILE A 339 -0.08 -10.55 -8.91
CA ILE A 339 0.53 -11.75 -9.49
C ILE A 339 0.55 -12.89 -8.48
N GLU A 340 0.66 -14.11 -8.96
CA GLU A 340 0.61 -15.32 -8.15
C GLU A 340 1.53 -15.31 -6.92
N PRO A 341 2.81 -14.85 -6.98
CA PRO A 341 3.67 -14.81 -5.80
C PRO A 341 3.12 -13.96 -4.64
N ALA A 342 2.43 -12.86 -4.93
CA ALA A 342 1.77 -12.06 -3.87
C ALA A 342 0.55 -12.77 -3.30
N TYR A 343 -0.21 -13.49 -4.12
CA TYR A 343 -1.34 -14.30 -3.69
C TYR A 343 -0.88 -15.46 -2.80
N GLN A 344 0.23 -16.12 -3.15
CA GLN A 344 0.86 -17.16 -2.34
C GLN A 344 1.42 -16.60 -1.02
N ALA A 345 2.02 -15.41 -1.03
CA ALA A 345 2.50 -14.75 0.18
C ALA A 345 1.35 -14.44 1.17
N ALA A 346 0.18 -14.02 0.66
CA ALA A 346 -1.02 -13.87 1.48
C ALA A 346 -1.52 -15.20 2.04
N ALA A 347 -1.53 -16.25 1.22
CA ALA A 347 -1.90 -17.61 1.65
C ALA A 347 -1.00 -18.12 2.78
N LEU A 348 0.32 -17.93 2.64
CA LEU A 348 1.27 -18.31 3.67
C LEU A 348 1.06 -17.51 4.97
N ALA A 349 0.79 -16.20 4.85
CA ALA A 349 0.50 -15.37 6.02
C ALA A 349 -0.74 -15.85 6.77
N GLU A 350 -1.80 -16.30 6.06
CA GLU A 350 -3.00 -16.91 6.65
C GLU A 350 -2.67 -18.22 7.38
N GLN A 351 -1.89 -19.11 6.75
CA GLN A 351 -1.50 -20.39 7.33
C GLN A 351 -0.59 -20.24 8.56
N LEU A 352 0.22 -19.20 8.61
CA LEU A 352 1.08 -18.87 9.73
C LEU A 352 0.40 -17.98 10.78
N HIS A 353 -0.87 -17.63 10.61
CA HIS A 353 -1.60 -16.80 11.56
C HIS A 353 -1.83 -17.58 12.87
N ASP A 354 -1.63 -16.93 14.03
CA ASP A 354 -1.76 -17.58 15.32
C ASP A 354 -3.22 -17.93 15.66
N ASP A 355 -4.17 -17.13 15.16
CA ASP A 355 -5.62 -17.34 15.29
C ASP A 355 -6.30 -16.95 13.96
N PRO A 356 -6.41 -17.89 13.01
CA PRO A 356 -6.88 -17.61 11.65
C PRO A 356 -8.42 -17.51 11.57
N VAL A 357 -9.03 -16.68 12.42
CA VAL A 357 -10.45 -16.35 12.34
C VAL A 357 -10.70 -15.42 11.17
N ASP A 358 -11.71 -15.70 10.37
CA ASP A 358 -12.09 -14.87 9.23
C ASP A 358 -12.33 -13.40 9.65
N GLY A 359 -11.76 -12.47 8.90
CA GLY A 359 -11.81 -11.04 9.22
C GLY A 359 -10.78 -10.56 10.24
N ALA A 360 -9.98 -11.43 10.88
CA ALA A 360 -8.87 -11.01 11.74
C ALA A 360 -7.78 -10.30 10.92
N PRO A 361 -7.05 -9.32 11.49
CA PRO A 361 -5.97 -8.63 10.78
C PRO A 361 -4.86 -9.61 10.35
N LEU A 362 -4.68 -9.85 9.05
CA LEU A 362 -3.77 -10.86 8.49
C LEU A 362 -2.31 -10.66 8.93
N LEU A 363 -1.80 -9.44 8.82
CA LEU A 363 -0.40 -9.13 9.10
C LEU A 363 -0.21 -8.54 10.51
N GLY A 364 -1.30 -8.14 11.16
CA GLY A 364 -1.29 -7.42 12.42
C GLY A 364 -0.57 -6.07 12.32
N ARG A 365 -0.18 -5.51 13.46
CA ARG A 365 0.66 -4.30 13.49
C ARG A 365 2.12 -4.70 13.32
N PHE A 366 2.80 -4.12 12.36
CA PHE A 366 4.23 -4.37 12.12
C PHE A 366 5.00 -3.08 11.93
N HIS A 367 6.27 -3.11 12.30
CA HIS A 367 7.22 -2.05 12.01
C HIS A 367 8.22 -2.56 10.98
N ILE A 368 8.05 -2.14 9.71
CA ILE A 368 8.77 -2.70 8.57
C ILE A 368 10.29 -2.55 8.70
N VAL A 369 10.77 -1.43 9.25
CA VAL A 369 12.22 -1.15 9.36
C VAL A 369 12.90 -2.20 10.23
N SER A 370 12.39 -2.43 11.44
CA SER A 370 12.96 -3.44 12.36
C SER A 370 12.82 -4.86 11.81
N ARG A 371 11.65 -5.18 11.22
CA ARG A 371 11.45 -6.52 10.60
C ARG A 371 12.40 -6.75 9.44
N TYR A 372 12.62 -5.74 8.61
CA TYR A 372 13.57 -5.83 7.49
C TYR A 372 15.00 -6.01 7.99
N GLN A 373 15.42 -5.31 9.03
CA GLN A 373 16.75 -5.49 9.62
C GLN A 373 16.96 -6.93 10.07
N TRP A 374 16.04 -7.49 10.84
CA TRP A 374 16.11 -8.89 11.28
C TRP A 374 16.07 -9.89 10.11
N PHE A 375 15.26 -9.63 9.10
CA PHE A 375 15.22 -10.44 7.89
C PHE A 375 16.56 -10.41 7.16
N ARG A 376 17.14 -9.23 6.95
CA ARG A 376 18.44 -9.05 6.32
C ARG A 376 19.54 -9.78 7.11
N ASP A 377 19.58 -9.58 8.42
CA ASP A 377 20.58 -10.20 9.28
C ASP A 377 20.48 -11.74 9.25
N TRP A 378 19.26 -12.25 9.18
CA TRP A 378 19.02 -13.70 9.02
C TRP A 378 19.47 -14.20 7.64
N VAL A 379 19.17 -13.47 6.56
CA VAL A 379 19.58 -13.82 5.19
C VAL A 379 21.10 -13.80 5.06
N ASN A 380 21.76 -12.81 5.65
CA ASN A 380 23.21 -12.67 5.61
C ASN A 380 23.93 -13.62 6.59
N GLY A 381 23.19 -14.22 7.50
CA GLY A 381 23.71 -15.14 8.50
C GLY A 381 23.91 -16.57 7.98
N PRO A 382 24.35 -17.50 8.88
CA PRO A 382 24.67 -18.87 8.51
C PRO A 382 23.51 -19.63 7.84
N ALA A 383 22.25 -19.33 8.24
CA ALA A 383 21.06 -19.97 7.67
C ALA A 383 20.86 -19.57 6.20
N GLY A 384 20.95 -18.30 5.88
CA GLY A 384 20.82 -17.83 4.50
C GLY A 384 21.99 -18.30 3.61
N GLN A 385 23.20 -18.28 4.13
CA GLN A 385 24.39 -18.80 3.41
C GLN A 385 24.23 -20.30 3.08
N ARG A 386 23.76 -21.11 4.03
CA ARG A 386 23.48 -22.53 3.82
C ARG A 386 22.42 -22.74 2.73
N LEU A 387 21.39 -21.89 2.70
CA LEU A 387 20.32 -21.93 1.70
C LEU A 387 20.73 -21.32 0.35
N GLY A 388 21.95 -20.77 0.21
CA GLY A 388 22.42 -20.17 -1.03
C GLY A 388 21.78 -18.83 -1.36
N LEU A 389 21.24 -18.12 -0.36
CA LEU A 389 20.67 -16.80 -0.56
C LEU A 389 21.75 -15.75 -0.83
N ALA A 390 21.52 -14.88 -1.79
CA ALA A 390 22.41 -13.77 -2.05
C ALA A 390 22.39 -12.78 -0.87
N PRO A 391 23.54 -12.27 -0.43
CA PRO A 391 23.62 -11.33 0.66
C PRO A 391 22.91 -10.01 0.31
N ILE A 392 22.20 -9.44 1.27
CA ILE A 392 21.53 -8.16 1.14
C ILE A 392 22.43 -7.07 1.70
N PRO A 393 22.89 -6.10 0.89
CA PRO A 393 23.70 -4.99 1.36
C PRO A 393 23.02 -4.13 2.41
N ASP A 394 23.80 -3.30 3.10
CA ASP A 394 23.26 -2.28 3.98
C ASP A 394 22.39 -1.29 3.21
N GLY A 395 21.24 -0.97 3.79
CA GLY A 395 20.31 -0.03 3.16
C GLY A 395 19.06 0.15 4.01
N HIS A 396 18.55 1.37 4.00
CA HIS A 396 17.26 1.67 4.65
C HIS A 396 16.11 1.24 3.75
N LEU A 397 15.10 0.60 4.35
CA LEU A 397 13.91 0.17 3.64
C LEU A 397 12.64 0.55 4.41
N ASN A 398 11.68 1.11 3.69
CA ASN A 398 10.33 1.30 4.17
C ASN A 398 9.28 1.06 3.06
N VAL A 399 8.01 0.90 3.43
CA VAL A 399 6.92 0.59 2.48
C VAL A 399 6.78 1.65 1.37
N ARG A 400 7.08 2.93 1.66
CA ARG A 400 6.99 4.00 0.64
C ARG A 400 8.06 3.86 -0.43
N MET A 401 9.27 3.43 -0.03
CA MET A 401 10.38 3.18 -0.95
C MET A 401 10.07 2.01 -1.88
N LEU A 402 9.50 0.91 -1.35
CA LEU A 402 9.02 -0.24 -2.13
C LEU A 402 7.94 0.16 -3.13
N ARG A 403 6.93 0.92 -2.67
CA ARG A 403 5.89 1.46 -3.54
C ARG A 403 6.45 2.35 -4.64
N ARG A 404 7.45 3.20 -4.32
CA ARG A 404 8.12 4.03 -5.33
C ARG A 404 8.92 3.21 -6.32
N LYS A 405 9.62 2.16 -5.85
CA LYS A 405 10.35 1.23 -6.72
C LYS A 405 9.40 0.55 -7.71
N LEU A 406 8.28 0.02 -7.24
CA LEU A 406 7.28 -0.58 -8.12
C LEU A 406 6.69 0.44 -9.11
N ALA A 407 6.43 1.68 -8.66
CA ALA A 407 5.95 2.73 -9.56
C ALA A 407 6.92 3.01 -10.70
N LEU A 408 8.22 3.05 -10.42
CA LEU A 408 9.28 3.21 -11.42
C LEU A 408 9.31 2.01 -12.37
N GLU A 409 9.34 0.80 -11.84
CA GLU A 409 9.39 -0.42 -12.66
C GLU A 409 8.19 -0.55 -13.61
N LEU A 410 7.00 -0.16 -13.15
CA LEU A 410 5.81 -0.14 -14.00
C LEU A 410 5.87 1.01 -15.02
N ALA A 411 6.24 2.22 -14.59
CA ALA A 411 6.17 3.41 -15.42
C ALA A 411 7.13 3.37 -16.62
N PHE A 412 8.27 2.68 -16.49
CA PHE A 412 9.26 2.53 -17.57
C PHE A 412 8.92 1.42 -18.58
N ARG A 413 7.75 0.80 -18.46
CA ARG A 413 7.24 -0.16 -19.46
C ARG A 413 6.30 0.54 -20.44
N PRO A 414 6.17 0.08 -21.70
CA PRO A 414 5.19 0.62 -22.65
C PRO A 414 3.78 0.68 -22.03
N GLY A 415 3.13 1.84 -22.07
CA GLY A 415 1.85 2.09 -21.38
C GLY A 415 1.93 2.12 -19.85
N GLY A 416 3.13 2.07 -19.30
CA GLY A 416 3.39 1.78 -17.89
C GLY A 416 2.94 2.87 -16.93
N LEU A 417 2.97 4.15 -17.32
CA LEU A 417 2.54 5.22 -16.42
C LEU A 417 1.04 5.12 -16.09
N LEU A 418 0.21 4.77 -17.09
CA LEU A 418 -1.21 4.54 -16.88
C LEU A 418 -1.45 3.27 -16.05
N ALA A 419 -0.71 2.21 -16.33
CA ALA A 419 -0.75 0.97 -15.54
C ALA A 419 -0.35 1.24 -14.07
N ALA A 420 0.71 2.02 -13.84
CA ALA A 420 1.13 2.42 -12.49
C ALA A 420 0.06 3.27 -11.78
N LYS A 421 -0.60 4.20 -12.48
CA LYS A 421 -1.71 5.00 -11.94
C LYS A 421 -2.85 4.11 -11.46
N ILE A 422 -3.28 3.17 -12.29
CA ILE A 422 -4.39 2.26 -11.99
C ILE A 422 -4.01 1.33 -10.85
N HIS A 423 -2.86 0.66 -10.95
CA HIS A 423 -2.40 -0.31 -9.95
C HIS A 423 -2.17 0.32 -8.57
N LEU A 424 -1.54 1.49 -8.52
CA LEU A 424 -1.24 2.20 -7.28
C LEU A 424 -2.41 3.04 -6.74
N ARG A 425 -3.55 3.05 -7.41
CA ARG A 425 -4.75 3.81 -7.01
C ARG A 425 -4.43 5.31 -6.82
N HIS A 426 -3.75 5.91 -7.80
CA HIS A 426 -3.49 7.34 -7.78
C HIS A 426 -4.67 8.12 -8.37
N VAL A 427 -5.06 9.20 -7.69
CA VAL A 427 -6.20 10.06 -8.11
C VAL A 427 -5.88 10.78 -9.43
N SER A 428 -4.62 11.17 -9.65
CA SER A 428 -4.19 11.89 -10.86
C SER A 428 -2.91 11.32 -11.46
N ALA A 429 -2.72 11.52 -12.76
CA ALA A 429 -1.47 11.19 -13.45
C ALA A 429 -0.28 11.93 -12.83
N ALA A 430 -0.42 13.22 -12.50
CA ALA A 430 0.61 14.00 -11.82
C ALA A 430 1.12 13.39 -10.51
N THR A 431 0.25 12.68 -9.76
CA THR A 431 0.69 11.93 -8.58
C THR A 431 1.57 10.75 -8.97
N THR A 432 1.26 10.05 -10.06
CA THR A 432 2.05 8.91 -10.56
C THR A 432 3.38 9.41 -11.13
N GLU A 433 3.37 10.51 -11.88
CA GLU A 433 4.56 11.17 -12.39
C GLU A 433 5.52 11.55 -11.25
N GLY A 434 5.01 12.12 -10.16
CA GLY A 434 5.80 12.43 -8.97
C GLY A 434 6.44 11.20 -8.31
N TYR A 435 5.82 10.02 -8.43
CA TYR A 435 6.41 8.74 -7.97
C TYR A 435 7.41 8.16 -8.97
N ALA A 436 7.17 8.34 -10.27
CA ALA A 436 7.98 7.79 -11.36
C ALA A 436 9.17 8.69 -11.75
N SER A 437 9.20 9.95 -11.31
CA SER A 437 10.30 10.87 -11.64
C SER A 437 11.63 10.38 -11.05
N ARG A 438 12.63 10.22 -11.92
CA ARG A 438 14.02 10.00 -11.52
C ARG A 438 14.72 11.36 -11.38
N PRO A 439 15.64 11.51 -10.42
CA PRO A 439 16.58 12.62 -10.46
C PRO A 439 17.42 12.48 -11.74
N GLY A 440 17.27 13.36 -12.71
CA GLY A 440 18.13 13.39 -13.89
C GLY A 440 17.50 13.29 -15.27
N GLY A 441 16.15 13.28 -15.45
CA GLY A 441 15.61 13.66 -16.75
C GLY A 441 14.74 12.70 -17.56
N ALA A 442 14.39 11.51 -17.08
CA ALA A 442 13.49 10.60 -17.82
C ALA A 442 12.01 11.05 -17.85
N GLN A 443 11.69 12.21 -17.27
CA GLN A 443 10.33 12.74 -17.22
C GLN A 443 9.81 13.16 -18.59
N ALA A 444 10.68 13.67 -19.46
CA ALA A 444 10.30 14.09 -20.81
C ALA A 444 9.93 12.88 -21.70
N GLU A 445 10.66 11.76 -21.57
CA GLU A 445 10.37 10.53 -22.32
C GLU A 445 9.05 9.90 -21.88
N LEU A 446 8.79 9.87 -20.57
CA LEU A 446 7.52 9.37 -20.01
C LEU A 446 6.32 10.24 -20.43
N LEU A 447 6.48 11.56 -20.44
CA LEU A 447 5.43 12.48 -20.89
C LEU A 447 5.19 12.34 -22.40
N ALA A 448 6.24 12.09 -23.18
CA ALA A 448 6.12 11.82 -24.62
C ALA A 448 5.35 10.51 -24.87
N GLU A 449 5.67 9.42 -24.16
CA GLU A 449 4.97 8.14 -24.26
C GLU A 449 3.48 8.25 -23.88
N VAL A 450 3.17 8.94 -22.76
CA VAL A 450 1.77 9.19 -22.35
C VAL A 450 1.04 10.00 -23.39
N SER A 451 1.70 11.02 -23.94
CA SER A 451 1.12 11.86 -24.99
C SER A 451 0.84 11.05 -26.26
N GLU A 452 1.73 10.15 -26.64
CA GLU A 452 1.56 9.28 -27.80
C GLU A 452 0.37 8.32 -27.63
N HIS A 453 0.26 7.66 -26.46
CA HIS A 453 -0.88 6.80 -26.16
C HIS A 453 -2.21 7.56 -26.06
N GLU A 454 -2.20 8.78 -25.50
CA GLU A 454 -3.39 9.64 -25.51
C GLU A 454 -3.79 10.04 -26.92
N GLN A 455 -2.83 10.36 -27.77
CA GLN A 455 -3.09 10.71 -29.17
C GLN A 455 -3.63 9.52 -29.96
N GLN A 456 -3.06 8.32 -29.78
CA GLN A 456 -3.56 7.11 -30.43
C GLN A 456 -4.99 6.77 -29.99
N ARG A 457 -5.27 6.78 -28.69
CA ARG A 457 -6.62 6.60 -28.17
C ARG A 457 -7.61 7.64 -28.70
N ASN A 458 -7.19 8.90 -28.73
CA ASN A 458 -8.02 9.98 -29.24
C ASN A 458 -8.31 9.83 -30.74
N LEU A 459 -7.33 9.34 -31.51
CA LEU A 459 -7.50 9.01 -32.92
C LEU A 459 -8.50 7.86 -33.10
N ASP A 460 -8.38 6.79 -32.32
CA ASP A 460 -9.29 5.64 -32.39
C ASP A 460 -10.73 6.04 -32.05
N LEU A 461 -10.92 6.89 -31.04
CA LEU A 461 -12.22 7.45 -30.68
C LEU A 461 -12.78 8.33 -31.79
N LEU A 462 -11.97 9.24 -32.34
CA LEU A 462 -12.42 10.12 -33.45
C LEU A 462 -12.75 9.31 -34.69
N TRP A 463 -12.01 8.24 -34.94
CA TRP A 463 -12.31 7.32 -36.05
C TRP A 463 -13.63 6.59 -35.83
N ALA A 464 -13.91 6.15 -34.61
CA ALA A 464 -15.19 5.54 -34.24
C ALA A 464 -16.35 6.54 -34.43
N GLU A 465 -16.17 7.80 -34.00
CA GLU A 465 -17.19 8.84 -34.19
C GLU A 465 -17.39 9.23 -35.66
N PHE A 466 -16.33 9.20 -36.47
CA PHE A 466 -16.48 9.40 -37.92
C PHE A 466 -17.27 8.26 -38.56
N ARG A 467 -17.08 7.01 -38.14
CA ARG A 467 -17.92 5.89 -38.58
C ARG A 467 -19.38 6.03 -38.14
N ASN A 468 -19.60 6.47 -36.89
CA ASN A 468 -20.93 6.78 -36.38
C ASN A 468 -21.62 7.81 -37.26
N TYR A 469 -20.91 8.89 -37.62
CA TYR A 469 -21.37 9.92 -38.56
C TYR A 469 -21.77 9.34 -39.93
N GLN A 470 -20.95 8.46 -40.50
CA GLN A 470 -21.26 7.80 -41.79
C GLN A 470 -22.48 6.86 -41.71
N GLN A 471 -22.80 6.36 -40.51
CA GLN A 471 -23.98 5.54 -40.20
C GLN A 471 -25.21 6.38 -39.83
N GLY A 472 -25.15 7.71 -39.89
CA GLY A 472 -26.25 8.60 -39.53
C GLY A 472 -26.34 8.92 -38.04
N ILE A 473 -25.45 8.42 -37.21
CA ILE A 473 -25.39 8.71 -35.77
C ILE A 473 -24.60 10.02 -35.58
N MET A 474 -25.30 11.11 -35.29
CA MET A 474 -24.71 12.43 -35.18
C MET A 474 -24.23 12.75 -33.77
N PRO A 475 -23.17 13.58 -33.60
CA PRO A 475 -22.85 14.16 -32.30
C PRO A 475 -23.94 15.14 -31.85
N ALA A 476 -24.17 15.23 -30.52
CA ALA A 476 -25.07 16.20 -29.91
C ALA A 476 -24.29 17.29 -29.15
N GLY A 477 -25.00 18.31 -28.67
CA GLY A 477 -24.45 19.38 -27.84
C GLY A 477 -23.90 20.59 -28.61
N PRO A 478 -23.42 21.62 -27.89
CA PRO A 478 -23.09 22.93 -28.47
C PRO A 478 -21.98 22.92 -29.54
N GLY A 479 -21.03 21.95 -29.46
CA GLY A 479 -19.94 21.77 -30.44
C GLY A 479 -20.29 20.83 -31.59
N ALA A 480 -21.50 20.26 -31.62
CA ALA A 480 -21.90 19.24 -32.59
C ALA A 480 -21.81 19.72 -34.03
N TYR A 481 -22.29 20.92 -34.30
CA TYR A 481 -22.26 21.50 -35.65
C TYR A 481 -20.85 21.54 -36.23
N GLU A 482 -19.88 22.07 -35.47
CA GLU A 482 -18.49 22.20 -35.92
C GLU A 482 -17.82 20.83 -36.17
N LEU A 483 -18.16 19.82 -35.37
CA LEU A 483 -17.64 18.46 -35.56
C LEU A 483 -18.30 17.79 -36.78
N THR A 484 -19.60 17.99 -36.97
CA THR A 484 -20.35 17.48 -38.14
C THR A 484 -19.85 18.09 -39.44
N GLU A 485 -19.61 19.41 -39.49
CA GLU A 485 -19.01 20.07 -40.68
C GLU A 485 -17.60 19.52 -40.96
N PHE A 486 -16.81 19.29 -39.92
CA PHE A 486 -15.49 18.67 -40.09
C PHE A 486 -15.59 17.26 -40.70
N PHE A 487 -16.54 16.43 -40.25
CA PHE A 487 -16.77 15.09 -40.80
C PHE A 487 -17.32 15.16 -42.23
N ALA A 488 -18.28 16.04 -42.51
CA ALA A 488 -18.80 16.26 -43.86
C ALA A 488 -17.72 16.72 -44.85
N HIS A 489 -16.79 17.57 -44.40
CA HIS A 489 -15.67 18.00 -45.23
C HIS A 489 -14.71 16.83 -45.56
N ILE A 490 -14.49 15.92 -44.63
CA ILE A 490 -13.67 14.72 -44.86
C ILE A 490 -14.40 13.77 -45.80
N ASP A 491 -15.68 13.53 -45.55
CA ASP A 491 -16.53 12.62 -46.33
C ASP A 491 -16.79 13.19 -47.73
N GLY A 492 -17.07 14.48 -47.86
CA GLY A 492 -17.21 15.19 -49.14
C GLY A 492 -15.95 15.16 -50.00
N LYS A 493 -14.75 15.22 -49.37
CA LYS A 493 -13.49 15.02 -50.08
C LYS A 493 -13.31 13.56 -50.54
N ALA A 494 -13.74 12.60 -49.77
CA ALA A 494 -13.74 11.21 -50.16
C ALA A 494 -14.74 10.94 -51.30
N ALA A 495 -15.94 11.52 -51.24
CA ALA A 495 -16.98 11.42 -52.28
C ALA A 495 -16.59 12.13 -53.57
N ALA A 496 -16.00 13.34 -53.50
CA ALA A 496 -15.52 14.07 -54.68
C ALA A 496 -14.37 13.32 -55.39
N ALA A 497 -13.55 12.57 -54.65
CA ALA A 497 -12.53 11.72 -55.24
C ALA A 497 -13.09 10.50 -56.02
N VAL A 498 -14.33 10.13 -55.77
CA VAL A 498 -15.05 9.03 -56.46
C VAL A 498 -15.83 9.53 -57.66
N GLY A 499 -16.19 10.84 -57.73
CA GLY A 499 -17.10 11.44 -58.72
C GLY A 499 -16.45 12.19 -59.91
N GLU A 500 -15.12 12.39 -59.94
CA GLU A 500 -14.48 13.10 -61.06
C GLU A 500 -14.12 12.18 -62.23
N ALA A 501 -14.52 12.62 -63.40
CA ALA A 501 -14.61 11.93 -64.67
C ALA A 501 -13.35 11.21 -65.15
N ALA A 502 -13.59 10.17 -65.93
CA ALA A 502 -12.60 9.38 -66.66
C ALA A 502 -11.67 10.28 -67.51
N GLY A 503 -10.38 10.35 -67.19
CA GLY A 503 -9.36 10.97 -67.99
C GLY A 503 -8.10 11.51 -67.33
N SER A 504 -8.10 11.68 -66.01
CA SER A 504 -6.89 12.09 -65.27
C SER A 504 -6.32 10.96 -64.43
N PRO A 505 -4.99 10.84 -64.25
CA PRO A 505 -4.42 9.81 -63.40
C PRO A 505 -4.90 10.02 -61.97
N ARG A 506 -5.76 9.10 -61.50
CA ARG A 506 -6.31 9.10 -60.16
C ARG A 506 -5.20 8.79 -59.17
N VAL A 507 -4.79 9.78 -58.40
CA VAL A 507 -4.16 9.51 -57.11
C VAL A 507 -5.29 9.04 -56.19
N GLN A 508 -5.38 7.72 -55.93
CA GLN A 508 -6.23 7.19 -54.90
C GLN A 508 -5.82 7.88 -53.58
N ARG A 509 -6.64 8.77 -53.06
CA ARG A 509 -6.48 9.29 -51.71
C ARG A 509 -6.72 8.15 -50.78
N SER A 510 -5.63 7.59 -50.30
CA SER A 510 -5.62 6.44 -49.40
C SER A 510 -6.26 6.84 -48.05
N ASP A 511 -6.80 5.85 -47.33
CA ASP A 511 -7.20 5.95 -45.90
C ASP A 511 -6.19 6.71 -45.04
N ARG A 512 -4.96 6.79 -45.50
CA ARG A 512 -3.85 7.53 -44.89
C ARG A 512 -4.03 9.05 -44.88
N GLU A 513 -4.67 9.66 -45.88
CA GLU A 513 -4.96 11.09 -45.85
C GLU A 513 -6.11 11.42 -44.91
N VAL A 514 -7.14 10.59 -44.90
CA VAL A 514 -8.24 10.68 -43.93
C VAL A 514 -7.70 10.53 -42.52
N LEU A 515 -6.86 9.52 -42.26
CA LEU A 515 -6.19 9.32 -40.97
C LEU A 515 -5.32 10.51 -40.56
N ASN A 516 -4.61 11.17 -41.51
CA ASN A 516 -3.80 12.36 -41.21
C ASN A 516 -4.66 13.55 -40.79
N LEU A 517 -5.83 13.76 -41.41
CA LEU A 517 -6.76 14.82 -41.03
C LEU A 517 -7.40 14.55 -39.66
N LEU A 518 -7.84 13.32 -39.43
CA LEU A 518 -8.37 12.89 -38.14
C LEU A 518 -7.31 12.99 -37.06
N SER A 519 -6.06 12.61 -37.34
CA SER A 519 -4.95 12.71 -36.39
C SER A 519 -4.68 14.14 -35.92
N LYS A 520 -4.77 15.12 -36.85
CA LYS A 520 -4.64 16.54 -36.46
C LYS A 520 -5.75 16.99 -35.52
N ARG A 521 -7.00 16.58 -35.77
CA ARG A 521 -8.15 16.94 -34.93
C ARG A 521 -8.12 16.19 -33.59
N ALA A 522 -7.66 14.93 -33.57
CA ALA A 522 -7.53 14.11 -32.36
C ALA A 522 -6.59 14.74 -31.30
N LYS A 523 -5.61 15.55 -31.74
CA LYS A 523 -4.72 16.29 -30.80
C LYS A 523 -5.45 17.34 -29.98
N THR A 524 -6.60 17.83 -30.42
CA THR A 524 -7.41 18.80 -29.67
C THR A 524 -8.46 18.16 -28.79
N LEU A 525 -8.59 16.83 -28.83
CA LEU A 525 -9.58 16.08 -28.06
C LEU A 525 -9.12 15.87 -26.61
N HIS A 526 -9.94 16.31 -25.67
CA HIS A 526 -9.82 16.02 -24.26
C HIS A 526 -11.08 15.31 -23.77
N LEU A 527 -10.91 14.16 -23.10
CA LEU A 527 -12.02 13.35 -22.64
C LEU A 527 -12.55 13.85 -21.30
N GLY A 528 -13.82 14.22 -21.26
CA GLY A 528 -14.59 14.41 -20.04
C GLY A 528 -15.39 13.15 -19.71
N THR A 529 -15.87 13.03 -18.46
CA THR A 529 -16.77 11.92 -18.05
C THR A 529 -18.13 12.00 -18.76
N ALA A 530 -18.59 13.19 -19.07
CA ALA A 530 -19.92 13.47 -19.63
C ALA A 530 -19.89 14.11 -21.03
N ASN A 531 -18.70 14.27 -21.63
CA ASN A 531 -18.54 14.91 -22.93
C ASN A 531 -17.17 14.67 -23.55
N PHE A 532 -17.04 14.90 -24.85
CA PHE A 532 -15.78 15.16 -25.52
C PHE A 532 -15.56 16.67 -25.64
N CYS A 533 -14.35 17.13 -25.31
CA CYS A 533 -13.96 18.52 -25.39
C CYS A 533 -12.95 18.71 -26.55
N TRP A 534 -13.33 19.44 -27.58
CA TRP A 534 -12.49 19.79 -28.73
C TRP A 534 -11.81 21.14 -28.47
N PHE A 535 -10.72 21.13 -27.72
CA PHE A 535 -10.04 22.33 -27.26
C PHE A 535 -9.20 22.94 -28.39
N THR A 536 -9.89 23.60 -29.32
CA THR A 536 -9.27 24.22 -30.50
C THR A 536 -8.90 25.69 -30.29
N ASP A 537 -9.69 26.40 -29.48
CA ASP A 537 -9.53 27.82 -29.20
C ASP A 537 -9.73 28.11 -27.70
N PRO A 538 -8.65 28.47 -26.98
CA PRO A 538 -8.74 28.82 -25.57
C PRO A 538 -9.73 29.94 -25.27
N SER A 539 -9.88 30.92 -26.16
CA SER A 539 -10.77 32.07 -25.98
C SER A 539 -12.25 31.69 -25.99
N ARG A 540 -12.60 30.57 -26.61
CA ARG A 540 -13.97 30.02 -26.68
C ARG A 540 -14.27 29.07 -25.55
N ALA A 541 -13.24 28.63 -24.78
CA ALA A 541 -13.38 27.66 -23.70
C ALA A 541 -14.12 28.26 -22.48
N LEU A 542 -15.32 27.78 -22.20
CA LEU A 542 -16.14 28.29 -21.10
C LEU A 542 -15.46 28.08 -19.74
N CYS A 543 -14.75 26.97 -19.54
CA CYS A 543 -14.02 26.68 -18.31
C CYS A 543 -12.91 27.71 -18.03
N LEU A 544 -12.24 28.22 -19.06
CA LEU A 544 -11.23 29.27 -18.90
C LEU A 544 -11.86 30.62 -18.59
N LYS A 545 -12.99 30.94 -19.22
CA LYS A 545 -13.76 32.15 -18.90
C LYS A 545 -14.25 32.15 -17.45
N LEU A 546 -14.73 31.01 -16.94
CA LEU A 546 -15.18 30.86 -15.56
C LEU A 546 -14.02 30.95 -14.57
N ALA A 547 -12.82 30.55 -14.96
CA ALA A 547 -11.61 30.67 -14.14
C ALA A 547 -10.98 32.07 -14.18
N GLY A 548 -11.46 32.98 -15.07
CA GLY A 548 -10.86 34.29 -15.24
C GLY A 548 -9.46 34.27 -15.90
N THR A 549 -9.08 33.15 -16.56
CA THR A 549 -7.81 33.01 -17.29
C THR A 549 -8.08 32.78 -18.77
N VAL A 550 -7.32 33.43 -19.65
CA VAL A 550 -7.41 33.23 -21.10
C VAL A 550 -6.21 32.50 -21.69
N HIS A 551 -5.22 32.21 -20.86
CA HIS A 551 -3.97 31.57 -21.30
C HIS A 551 -3.79 30.23 -20.57
N ALA A 552 -4.25 29.16 -21.20
CA ALA A 552 -3.96 27.80 -20.77
C ALA A 552 -3.88 26.90 -22.01
N ASP A 553 -2.92 25.98 -21.99
CA ASP A 553 -2.70 25.01 -23.07
C ASP A 553 -3.67 23.82 -23.02
N ARG A 554 -4.47 23.72 -21.96
CA ARG A 554 -5.40 22.62 -21.72
C ARG A 554 -6.69 23.11 -21.05
N PRO A 555 -7.84 22.43 -21.27
CA PRO A 555 -9.09 22.78 -20.61
C PRO A 555 -9.04 22.47 -19.12
N LEU A 556 -9.79 23.24 -18.32
CA LEU A 556 -9.95 23.03 -16.89
C LEU A 556 -11.14 22.11 -16.62
N ALA A 557 -10.88 20.80 -16.52
CA ALA A 557 -11.93 19.78 -16.37
C ALA A 557 -12.83 20.00 -15.14
N GLY A 558 -12.29 20.54 -14.03
CA GLY A 558 -13.06 20.82 -12.81
C GLY A 558 -14.08 21.97 -12.95
N LEU A 559 -13.99 22.79 -13.99
CA LEU A 559 -14.91 23.89 -14.30
C LEU A 559 -15.66 23.68 -15.61
N CYS A 560 -15.70 22.43 -16.12
CA CYS A 560 -16.35 22.12 -17.38
C CYS A 560 -17.88 22.19 -17.26
N ASP A 561 -18.50 23.09 -18.02
CA ASP A 561 -19.94 23.11 -18.27
C ASP A 561 -20.18 22.71 -19.73
N SER A 562 -20.19 21.41 -19.99
CA SER A 562 -20.26 20.86 -21.35
C SER A 562 -21.59 21.10 -22.03
N ALA A 563 -22.67 21.30 -21.28
CA ALA A 563 -23.97 21.62 -21.82
C ALA A 563 -24.06 23.04 -22.44
N ARG A 564 -23.06 23.91 -22.18
CA ARG A 564 -23.03 25.30 -22.64
C ARG A 564 -21.77 25.65 -23.42
N CYS A 565 -20.71 24.82 -23.30
CA CYS A 565 -19.43 25.11 -23.93
C CYS A 565 -19.46 24.83 -25.44
N PRO A 566 -19.15 25.81 -26.33
CA PRO A 566 -19.20 25.62 -27.77
C PRO A 566 -18.17 24.62 -28.30
N GLN A 567 -17.25 24.16 -27.49
CA GLN A 567 -16.23 23.16 -27.84
C GLN A 567 -16.54 21.77 -27.23
N ALA A 568 -17.74 21.58 -26.69
CA ALA A 568 -18.14 20.30 -26.10
C ALA A 568 -19.16 19.59 -27.00
N THR A 569 -18.96 18.28 -27.17
CA THR A 569 -19.92 17.38 -27.82
C THR A 569 -20.34 16.25 -26.91
N HIS A 570 -21.56 15.79 -27.08
CA HIS A 570 -22.14 14.66 -26.41
C HIS A 570 -22.39 13.53 -27.41
N HIS A 571 -22.13 12.31 -27.01
CA HIS A 571 -22.23 11.11 -27.84
C HIS A 571 -22.99 10.02 -27.08
N PRO A 572 -23.47 8.95 -27.74
CA PRO A 572 -24.21 7.87 -27.07
C PRO A 572 -23.49 7.29 -25.86
N CYS A 573 -22.15 7.25 -25.86
CA CYS A 573 -21.36 6.78 -24.73
C CYS A 573 -21.49 7.65 -23.45
N HIS A 574 -21.90 8.90 -23.57
CA HIS A 574 -22.12 9.82 -22.45
C HIS A 574 -23.53 9.74 -21.85
N ARG A 575 -24.48 9.13 -22.57
CA ARG A 575 -25.88 9.01 -22.17
C ARG A 575 -26.08 8.45 -20.76
N PRO A 576 -25.41 7.34 -20.35
CA PRO A 576 -25.57 6.79 -19.00
C PRO A 576 -25.22 7.78 -17.90
N VAL A 577 -24.16 8.59 -18.09
CA VAL A 577 -23.71 9.58 -17.11
C VAL A 577 -24.75 10.68 -16.92
N TRP A 578 -25.32 11.17 -18.01
CA TRP A 578 -26.36 12.19 -17.96
C TRP A 578 -27.68 11.65 -17.39
N ALA A 579 -28.02 10.39 -17.68
CA ALA A 579 -29.20 9.71 -17.10
C ALA A 579 -29.08 9.56 -15.59
N ASP A 580 -27.93 9.12 -15.11
CA ASP A 580 -27.65 9.01 -13.67
C ASP A 580 -27.69 10.38 -12.99
N HIS A 581 -27.11 11.42 -13.61
CA HIS A 581 -27.16 12.78 -13.09
C HIS A 581 -28.60 13.32 -13.01
N ALA A 582 -29.43 13.11 -14.04
CA ALA A 582 -30.83 13.49 -14.03
C ALA A 582 -31.63 12.76 -12.94
N ALA A 583 -31.40 11.44 -12.80
CA ALA A 583 -32.07 10.62 -11.77
C ALA A 583 -31.70 11.09 -10.35
N ARG A 584 -30.42 11.29 -10.08
CA ARG A 584 -29.97 11.79 -8.76
C ARG A 584 -30.53 13.17 -8.45
N THR A 585 -30.49 14.09 -9.42
CA THR A 585 -31.02 15.45 -9.22
C THR A 585 -32.50 15.42 -8.94
N LYS A 586 -33.27 14.55 -9.62
CA LYS A 586 -34.70 14.33 -9.37
C LYS A 586 -34.96 13.79 -7.96
N THR A 587 -34.16 12.84 -7.47
CA THR A 587 -34.25 12.31 -6.11
C THR A 587 -34.02 13.42 -5.08
N PHE A 588 -32.95 14.21 -5.23
CA PHE A 588 -32.67 15.33 -4.33
C PHE A 588 -33.77 16.40 -4.35
N LEU A 589 -34.37 16.67 -5.52
CA LEU A 589 -35.52 17.57 -5.61
C LEU A 589 -36.72 17.10 -4.80
N GLY A 590 -36.97 15.79 -4.76
CA GLY A 590 -38.01 15.17 -3.96
C GLY A 590 -37.79 15.21 -2.46
N GLU A 591 -36.52 15.19 -2.05
CA GLU A 591 -36.12 15.21 -0.63
C GLU A 591 -36.05 16.62 -0.02
N LEU A 592 -36.04 17.67 -0.86
CA LEU A 592 -35.95 19.05 -0.39
C LEU A 592 -37.29 19.55 0.20
N GLY A 593 -37.25 19.96 1.46
CA GLY A 593 -38.36 20.60 2.13
C GLY A 593 -38.79 21.93 1.48
N ALA A 594 -40.05 22.32 1.68
CA ALA A 594 -40.72 23.48 1.07
C ALA A 594 -40.00 24.83 1.37
N THR A 595 -39.19 24.91 2.41
CA THR A 595 -38.50 26.13 2.87
C THR A 595 -37.24 26.47 2.04
N ARG A 596 -36.66 25.50 1.31
CA ARG A 596 -35.39 25.67 0.55
C ARG A 596 -35.63 26.07 -0.92
N LYS A 597 -36.39 27.14 -1.15
CA LYS A 597 -36.82 27.58 -2.50
C LYS A 597 -35.65 27.83 -3.46
N ALA A 598 -34.59 28.52 -3.02
CA ALA A 598 -33.45 28.85 -3.87
C ALA A 598 -32.69 27.60 -4.33
N GLU A 599 -32.49 26.63 -3.44
CA GLU A 599 -31.81 25.38 -3.76
C GLU A 599 -32.65 24.49 -4.67
N LYS A 600 -33.95 24.45 -4.43
CA LYS A 600 -34.91 23.75 -5.29
C LYS A 600 -34.89 24.31 -6.72
N THR A 601 -34.85 25.65 -6.87
CA THR A 601 -34.74 26.31 -8.19
C THR A 601 -33.42 25.96 -8.87
N ARG A 602 -32.32 25.91 -8.15
CA ARG A 602 -31.00 25.54 -8.69
C ARG A 602 -31.02 24.10 -9.19
N LEU A 603 -31.43 23.17 -8.36
CA LEU A 603 -31.50 21.74 -8.71
C LEU A 603 -32.49 21.47 -9.84
N GLN A 604 -33.60 22.20 -9.92
CA GLN A 604 -34.53 22.10 -11.04
C GLN A 604 -33.85 22.48 -12.35
N ARG A 605 -33.10 23.57 -12.37
CA ARG A 605 -32.33 23.99 -13.55
C ARG A 605 -31.28 22.95 -13.96
N GLU A 606 -30.64 22.31 -13.00
CA GLU A 606 -29.66 21.23 -13.26
C GLU A 606 -30.35 19.99 -13.82
N HIS A 607 -31.51 19.60 -13.28
CA HIS A 607 -32.32 18.50 -13.78
C HIS A 607 -32.80 18.76 -15.22
N ASP A 608 -33.36 19.94 -15.46
CA ASP A 608 -33.84 20.34 -16.80
C ASP A 608 -32.71 20.36 -17.82
N ARG A 609 -31.52 20.78 -17.42
CA ARG A 609 -30.32 20.76 -18.24
C ARG A 609 -29.91 19.33 -18.60
N ALA A 610 -29.83 18.44 -17.61
CA ALA A 610 -29.46 17.05 -17.82
C ALA A 610 -30.48 16.33 -18.72
N THR A 611 -31.77 16.56 -18.50
CA THR A 611 -32.86 16.01 -19.31
C THR A 611 -32.81 16.51 -20.76
N ARG A 612 -32.47 17.78 -20.98
CA ARG A 612 -32.28 18.35 -22.32
C ARG A 612 -31.12 17.70 -23.06
N VAL A 613 -29.97 17.55 -22.40
CA VAL A 613 -28.79 16.90 -23.01
C VAL A 613 -29.11 15.45 -23.37
N LEU A 614 -29.85 14.72 -22.54
CA LEU A 614 -30.33 13.37 -22.85
C LEU A 614 -31.20 13.35 -24.11
N ALA A 615 -32.17 14.26 -24.20
CA ALA A 615 -33.05 14.36 -25.37
C ALA A 615 -32.26 14.71 -26.64
N GLU A 616 -31.24 15.57 -26.53
CA GLU A 616 -30.35 15.92 -27.66
C GLU A 616 -29.54 14.70 -28.11
N ILE A 617 -28.98 13.90 -27.18
CA ILE A 617 -28.24 12.68 -27.50
C ILE A 617 -29.16 11.67 -28.19
N ASP A 618 -30.36 11.45 -27.63
CA ASP A 618 -31.33 10.48 -28.15
C ASP A 618 -31.83 10.89 -29.55
N ALA A 619 -32.12 12.20 -29.78
CA ALA A 619 -32.50 12.72 -31.08
C ALA A 619 -31.37 12.62 -32.12
N ALA A 620 -30.12 12.84 -31.70
CA ALA A 620 -28.96 12.75 -32.60
C ALA A 620 -28.61 11.30 -32.97
N ALA A 621 -28.92 10.34 -32.11
CA ALA A 621 -28.72 8.92 -32.38
C ALA A 621 -29.80 8.30 -33.30
N THR A 622 -30.98 8.93 -33.44
CA THR A 622 -32.13 8.42 -34.20
C THR A 622 -32.42 9.13 -35.50
N LYS A 623 -31.58 10.08 -35.95
CA LYS A 623 -31.74 10.69 -37.26
C LYS A 623 -31.34 9.71 -38.35
N GLU A 624 -32.36 9.27 -39.12
CA GLU A 624 -32.23 8.63 -40.42
C GLU A 624 -31.56 9.50 -41.45
#